data_a14b356872886f6209baf5675225fd22
#
_entry.id   a14b356872886f6209baf5675225fd22
#
_cell.length_a   1.000
_cell.length_b   1.000
_cell.length_c   1.000
_cell.angle_alpha   90.00
_cell.angle_beta   90.00
_cell.angle_gamma   90.00
#
_symmetry.space_group_name_H-M   'P 1'
#
loop_
_entity.id
_entity.type
_entity.pdbx_description
1 polymer ?
#
loop_
_entity_poly.entity_id
_entity_poly.type
_entity_poly.pdbx_seq_one_letter_code
_entity_poly.pdbx_strand_id
1 'polypeptide(L)'
;MRFGGVASLVLGFIVSVLAGPLHPRAASSTQQPVDVTYKIEPFTQAAGLVQQTYCSPSSYEPGLQLGDATFLWRIGDGDQRQRVNLYHSESLGIAVAIQGTNGSSTRSILNDFQYNPFDPDERYSQYYPKGAKIMNGFQIAYVKLVDDIFRALKKYKNEKNESRVTVIGHSQGAAIGLLAAMDIELRLDGGLFRSYLFGLPRVGNPTFASFVDRTIGHKLRWAINGRDWVPTVPIHIYGYQHPSNYIWIYPGNSTNWKLYPGQENVHGVPTVPRVFNNNDHQGIYFHTQIGGVDGECPARVGAH
;
A
#
# COMPACT_ATOMS: atom_id res chain seq x y z
N MET A 1 59.30 -47.14 -18.05
CA MET A 1 57.92 -46.79 -17.93
C MET A 1 57.79 -45.70 -16.86
N ARG A 2 57.52 -44.43 -17.24
CA ARG A 2 57.36 -43.32 -16.32
C ARG A 2 55.88 -42.91 -16.38
N PHE A 3 55.22 -42.98 -15.23
CA PHE A 3 53.85 -42.45 -15.07
C PHE A 3 53.94 -40.99 -14.72
N GLY A 4 53.35 -40.14 -15.60
CA GLY A 4 53.17 -38.71 -15.35
C GLY A 4 51.86 -38.46 -14.61
N GLY A 5 51.97 -37.89 -13.40
CA GLY A 5 50.78 -37.42 -12.66
C GLY A 5 50.31 -36.06 -13.17
N VAL A 6 49.04 -35.98 -13.49
CA VAL A 6 48.36 -34.69 -13.85
C VAL A 6 47.82 -34.09 -12.55
N ALA A 7 48.35 -32.95 -12.15
CA ALA A 7 47.84 -32.17 -11.04
C ALA A 7 46.70 -31.28 -11.55
N SER A 8 45.45 -31.54 -11.10
CA SER A 8 44.33 -30.68 -11.34
C SER A 8 44.35 -29.48 -10.39
N LEU A 9 44.56 -28.30 -10.94
CA LEU A 9 44.39 -27.02 -10.22
C LEU A 9 42.91 -26.72 -10.10
N VAL A 10 42.36 -26.76 -8.89
CA VAL A 10 41.01 -26.25 -8.58
C VAL A 10 41.14 -24.77 -8.28
N LEU A 11 40.72 -23.92 -9.23
CA LEU A 11 40.57 -22.48 -9.01
C LEU A 11 39.32 -22.24 -8.19
N GLY A 12 39.48 -21.98 -6.90
CA GLY A 12 38.40 -21.48 -6.04
C GLY A 12 38.04 -20.03 -6.37
N PHE A 13 36.88 -19.79 -6.95
CA PHE A 13 36.33 -18.46 -7.07
C PHE A 13 35.84 -17.98 -5.69
N ILE A 14 36.59 -17.07 -5.06
CA ILE A 14 36.11 -16.33 -3.90
C ILE A 14 35.18 -15.24 -4.43
N VAL A 15 33.86 -15.44 -4.30
CA VAL A 15 32.85 -14.39 -4.52
C VAL A 15 32.93 -13.46 -3.31
N SER A 16 33.61 -12.34 -3.46
CA SER A 16 33.58 -11.25 -2.49
C SER A 16 32.19 -10.61 -2.55
N VAL A 17 31.31 -10.97 -1.62
CA VAL A 17 30.06 -10.24 -1.38
C VAL A 17 30.46 -8.88 -0.80
N LEU A 18 30.47 -7.85 -1.64
CA LEU A 18 30.56 -6.46 -1.18
C LEU A 18 29.33 -6.17 -0.33
N ALA A 19 29.50 -6.24 0.99
CA ALA A 19 28.51 -5.72 1.93
C ALA A 19 28.44 -4.20 1.72
N GLY A 20 27.41 -3.74 1.02
CA GLY A 20 27.07 -2.32 0.95
C GLY A 20 26.85 -1.77 2.37
N PRO A 21 26.94 -0.46 2.59
CA PRO A 21 26.76 0.13 3.91
C PRO A 21 25.42 -0.28 4.48
N LEU A 22 25.42 -0.93 5.65
CA LEU A 22 24.22 -1.26 6.41
C LEU A 22 23.51 0.05 6.74
N HIS A 23 22.36 0.29 6.13
CA HIS A 23 21.53 1.43 6.49
C HIS A 23 21.10 1.28 7.95
N PRO A 24 21.22 2.33 8.78
CA PRO A 24 20.81 2.25 10.16
C PRO A 24 19.30 1.90 10.21
N ARG A 25 19.00 0.76 10.80
CA ARG A 25 17.63 0.35 11.06
C ARG A 25 17.06 1.29 12.13
N ALA A 26 15.94 1.96 11.85
CA ALA A 26 15.21 2.62 12.92
C ALA A 26 14.74 1.57 13.95
N ALA A 27 14.71 1.94 15.22
CA ALA A 27 14.32 1.03 16.27
C ALA A 27 12.90 0.51 16.05
N SER A 28 12.73 -0.81 16.06
CA SER A 28 11.41 -1.43 16.03
C SER A 28 10.64 -1.10 17.31
N SER A 29 9.33 -0.88 17.20
CA SER A 29 8.48 -0.63 18.37
C SER A 29 8.32 -1.92 19.21
N THR A 30 8.44 -1.77 20.53
CA THR A 30 8.19 -2.83 21.52
C THR A 30 6.87 -2.60 22.29
N GLN A 31 6.06 -1.63 21.89
CA GLN A 31 4.78 -1.35 22.53
C GLN A 31 3.81 -2.51 22.34
N GLN A 32 3.04 -2.82 23.39
CA GLN A 32 2.04 -3.87 23.32
C GLN A 32 0.90 -3.48 22.36
N PRO A 33 0.33 -4.44 21.64
CA PRO A 33 -0.86 -4.19 20.82
C PRO A 33 -2.04 -3.79 21.70
N VAL A 34 -2.88 -2.90 21.17
CA VAL A 34 -4.06 -2.37 21.85
C VAL A 34 -5.31 -2.61 21.02
N ASP A 35 -6.48 -2.51 21.66
CA ASP A 35 -7.75 -2.59 20.95
C ASP A 35 -7.90 -1.41 19.97
N VAL A 36 -8.54 -1.69 18.84
CA VAL A 36 -8.89 -0.66 17.88
C VAL A 36 -10.04 0.17 18.45
N THR A 37 -9.79 1.46 18.67
CA THR A 37 -10.79 2.41 19.17
C THR A 37 -11.48 3.21 18.06
N TYR A 38 -11.08 2.99 16.81
CA TYR A 38 -11.69 3.64 15.65
C TYR A 38 -13.07 3.03 15.33
N LYS A 39 -13.95 3.86 14.79
CA LYS A 39 -15.17 3.34 14.15
C LYS A 39 -14.78 2.48 12.96
N ILE A 40 -15.43 1.33 12.80
CA ILE A 40 -15.09 0.34 11.76
C ILE A 40 -15.81 0.62 10.44
N GLU A 41 -16.96 1.25 10.47
CA GLU A 41 -17.77 1.55 9.29
C GLU A 41 -16.99 2.28 8.17
N PRO A 42 -16.13 3.28 8.45
CA PRO A 42 -15.31 3.90 7.41
C PRO A 42 -14.28 2.96 6.78
N PHE A 43 -13.77 1.96 7.54
CA PHE A 43 -12.87 0.95 6.97
C PHE A 43 -13.64 -0.01 6.06
N THR A 44 -14.83 -0.44 6.49
CA THR A 44 -15.73 -1.28 5.70
C THR A 44 -16.09 -0.60 4.38
N GLN A 45 -16.48 0.69 4.45
CA GLN A 45 -16.77 1.50 3.28
C GLN A 45 -15.56 1.61 2.34
N ALA A 46 -14.39 1.97 2.89
CA ALA A 46 -13.15 2.07 2.12
C ALA A 46 -12.77 0.74 1.44
N ALA A 47 -12.92 -0.38 2.14
CA ALA A 47 -12.68 -1.71 1.58
C ALA A 47 -13.57 -2.01 0.37
N GLY A 48 -14.87 -1.68 0.44
CA GLY A 48 -15.78 -1.82 -0.70
C GLY A 48 -15.41 -0.95 -1.88
N LEU A 49 -15.01 0.32 -1.64
CA LEU A 49 -14.62 1.23 -2.73
C LEU A 49 -13.35 0.77 -3.45
N VAL A 50 -12.37 0.22 -2.73
CA VAL A 50 -11.17 -0.31 -3.39
C VAL A 50 -11.43 -1.66 -4.04
N GLN A 51 -12.30 -2.52 -3.49
CA GLN A 51 -12.73 -3.76 -4.15
C GLN A 51 -13.34 -3.46 -5.53
N GLN A 52 -14.18 -2.45 -5.64
CA GLN A 52 -14.78 -2.07 -6.94
C GLN A 52 -13.75 -1.76 -8.01
N THR A 53 -12.52 -1.36 -7.67
CA THR A 53 -11.47 -1.11 -8.66
C THR A 53 -10.99 -2.38 -9.38
N TYR A 54 -11.25 -3.56 -8.82
CA TYR A 54 -10.92 -4.86 -9.44
C TYR A 54 -12.01 -5.36 -10.39
N CYS A 55 -13.21 -4.79 -10.31
CA CYS A 55 -14.31 -5.15 -11.21
C CYS A 55 -14.04 -4.67 -12.65
N SER A 56 -14.58 -5.42 -13.64
CA SER A 56 -14.49 -5.01 -15.04
C SER A 56 -15.06 -3.60 -15.25
N PRO A 57 -14.35 -2.70 -15.96
CA PRO A 57 -14.86 -1.36 -16.25
C PRO A 57 -16.21 -1.35 -16.95
N SER A 58 -16.52 -2.39 -17.74
CA SER A 58 -17.81 -2.52 -18.43
C SER A 58 -18.97 -2.88 -17.50
N SER A 59 -18.70 -3.25 -16.23
CA SER A 59 -19.74 -3.69 -15.29
C SER A 59 -20.33 -2.54 -14.47
N TYR A 60 -19.82 -1.31 -14.58
CA TYR A 60 -20.31 -0.16 -13.82
C TYR A 60 -20.02 1.18 -14.48
N GLU A 61 -20.88 2.16 -14.21
CA GLU A 61 -20.82 3.51 -14.78
C GLU A 61 -21.00 4.57 -13.70
N PRO A 62 -20.65 5.85 -13.97
CA PRO A 62 -20.93 6.95 -13.05
C PRO A 62 -22.38 6.97 -12.58
N GLY A 63 -22.58 7.11 -11.26
CA GLY A 63 -23.87 7.00 -10.60
C GLY A 63 -24.10 5.71 -9.83
N LEU A 64 -23.25 4.67 -10.01
CA LEU A 64 -23.31 3.46 -9.20
C LEU A 64 -23.21 3.81 -7.71
N GLN A 65 -24.13 3.25 -6.92
CA GLN A 65 -24.12 3.39 -5.46
C GLN A 65 -23.41 2.20 -4.82
N LEU A 66 -22.47 2.50 -3.90
CA LEU A 66 -21.70 1.52 -3.13
C LEU A 66 -21.67 1.95 -1.66
N GLY A 67 -22.50 1.33 -0.81
CA GLY A 67 -22.69 1.80 0.55
C GLY A 67 -23.19 3.25 0.57
N ASP A 68 -22.45 4.15 1.23
CA ASP A 68 -22.75 5.58 1.30
C ASP A 68 -22.13 6.41 0.16
N ALA A 69 -21.53 5.76 -0.84
CA ALA A 69 -20.76 6.44 -1.88
C ALA A 69 -21.39 6.30 -3.27
N THR A 70 -21.32 7.38 -4.04
CA THR A 70 -21.65 7.42 -5.47
C THR A 70 -20.37 7.41 -6.29
N PHE A 71 -20.23 6.49 -7.24
CA PHE A 71 -19.12 6.46 -8.19
C PHE A 71 -19.22 7.65 -9.16
N LEU A 72 -18.10 8.36 -9.34
CA LEU A 72 -18.04 9.59 -10.13
C LEU A 72 -17.23 9.44 -11.42
N TRP A 73 -16.07 8.79 -11.35
CA TRP A 73 -15.10 8.78 -12.43
C TRP A 73 -14.04 7.70 -12.24
N ARG A 74 -13.42 7.30 -13.34
CA ARG A 74 -12.30 6.35 -13.34
C ARG A 74 -11.24 6.70 -14.36
N ILE A 75 -10.02 6.21 -14.11
CA ILE A 75 -8.91 6.20 -15.05
C ILE A 75 -8.07 4.93 -14.86
N GLY A 76 -7.28 4.59 -15.87
CA GLY A 76 -6.43 3.41 -15.89
C GLY A 76 -7.15 2.16 -16.37
N ASP A 77 -6.40 1.27 -17.00
CA ASP A 77 -6.88 -0.01 -17.52
C ASP A 77 -6.85 -1.14 -16.49
N GLY A 78 -6.10 -0.94 -15.39
CA GLY A 78 -5.90 -1.92 -14.33
C GLY A 78 -4.79 -2.92 -14.62
N ASP A 79 -3.99 -2.70 -15.66
CA ASP A 79 -2.86 -3.53 -16.09
C ASP A 79 -1.59 -2.68 -16.26
N GLN A 80 -1.46 -1.93 -17.35
CA GLN A 80 -0.29 -1.05 -17.60
C GLN A 80 -0.34 0.24 -16.76
N ARG A 81 -1.54 0.65 -16.40
CA ARG A 81 -1.83 1.81 -15.57
C ARG A 81 -2.89 1.41 -14.54
N GLN A 82 -2.53 1.46 -13.27
CA GLN A 82 -3.45 1.10 -12.19
C GLN A 82 -4.77 1.84 -12.33
N ARG A 83 -5.87 1.12 -12.10
CA ARG A 83 -7.19 1.73 -12.09
C ARG A 83 -7.35 2.60 -10.85
N VAL A 84 -7.83 3.81 -11.07
CA VAL A 84 -8.22 4.73 -10.02
C VAL A 84 -9.70 5.05 -10.21
N ASN A 85 -10.48 4.82 -9.17
CA ASN A 85 -11.88 5.21 -9.10
C ASN A 85 -12.05 6.39 -8.15
N LEU A 86 -12.88 7.35 -8.52
CA LEU A 86 -13.29 8.47 -7.68
C LEU A 86 -14.74 8.31 -7.27
N TYR A 87 -15.02 8.61 -5.99
CA TYR A 87 -16.36 8.54 -5.41
C TYR A 87 -16.65 9.81 -4.61
N HIS A 88 -17.94 10.11 -4.42
CA HIS A 88 -18.42 11.00 -3.39
C HIS A 88 -19.13 10.18 -2.32
N SER A 89 -18.60 10.16 -1.12
CA SER A 89 -19.07 9.38 0.02
C SER A 89 -19.45 10.32 1.17
N GLU A 90 -20.55 10.03 1.85
CA GLU A 90 -20.97 10.80 3.03
C GLU A 90 -19.94 10.71 4.16
N SER A 91 -19.40 9.53 4.41
CA SER A 91 -18.42 9.29 5.49
C SER A 91 -16.99 9.66 5.12
N LEU A 92 -16.59 9.54 3.83
CA LEU A 92 -15.21 9.67 3.38
C LEU A 92 -14.91 10.94 2.56
N GLY A 93 -15.94 11.71 2.17
CA GLY A 93 -15.79 12.85 1.25
C GLY A 93 -15.48 12.43 -0.18
N ILE A 94 -14.60 13.14 -0.89
CA ILE A 94 -14.10 12.68 -2.19
C ILE A 94 -13.08 11.59 -1.96
N ALA A 95 -13.45 10.35 -2.30
CA ALA A 95 -12.62 9.18 -2.09
C ALA A 95 -11.92 8.75 -3.38
N VAL A 96 -10.59 8.64 -3.33
CA VAL A 96 -9.72 8.17 -4.42
C VAL A 96 -9.31 6.74 -4.10
N ALA A 97 -9.87 5.76 -4.78
CA ALA A 97 -9.56 4.34 -4.59
C ALA A 97 -8.63 3.84 -5.70
N ILE A 98 -7.50 3.24 -5.30
CA ILE A 98 -6.42 2.83 -6.21
C ILE A 98 -6.28 1.31 -6.17
N GLN A 99 -6.43 0.68 -7.34
CA GLN A 99 -6.30 -0.75 -7.54
C GLN A 99 -4.85 -1.22 -7.32
N GLY A 100 -4.71 -2.40 -6.71
CA GLY A 100 -3.45 -3.13 -6.73
C GLY A 100 -3.22 -3.89 -8.04
N THR A 101 -2.23 -4.76 -8.04
CA THR A 101 -1.97 -5.66 -9.17
C THR A 101 -3.01 -6.76 -9.25
N ASN A 102 -3.42 -7.15 -10.45
CA ASN A 102 -4.30 -8.31 -10.66
C ASN A 102 -3.65 -9.61 -10.18
N GLY A 103 -4.42 -10.44 -9.47
CA GLY A 103 -4.03 -11.56 -8.62
C GLY A 103 -2.88 -12.47 -9.04
N SER A 104 -2.82 -12.96 -10.29
CA SER A 104 -1.77 -13.88 -10.74
C SER A 104 -0.40 -13.21 -10.91
N SER A 105 -0.37 -11.90 -11.11
CA SER A 105 0.85 -11.12 -11.40
C SER A 105 1.47 -10.48 -10.14
N THR A 106 0.78 -10.43 -9.01
CA THR A 106 1.28 -9.73 -7.80
C THR A 106 2.66 -10.23 -7.36
N ARG A 107 2.89 -11.54 -7.42
CA ARG A 107 4.16 -12.15 -7.01
C ARG A 107 5.29 -11.87 -8.00
N SER A 108 5.03 -11.92 -9.31
CA SER A 108 6.04 -11.63 -10.33
C SER A 108 6.42 -10.16 -10.31
N ILE A 109 5.45 -9.27 -10.23
CA ILE A 109 5.69 -7.82 -10.21
C ILE A 109 6.49 -7.40 -8.96
N LEU A 110 6.16 -7.95 -7.78
CA LEU A 110 6.95 -7.65 -6.58
C LEU A 110 8.35 -8.28 -6.60
N ASN A 111 8.54 -9.39 -7.31
CA ASN A 111 9.86 -9.99 -7.51
C ASN A 111 10.71 -9.25 -8.55
N ASP A 112 10.06 -8.64 -9.55
CA ASP A 112 10.74 -7.88 -10.62
C ASP A 112 11.13 -6.45 -10.19
N PHE A 113 10.67 -6.00 -9.02
CA PHE A 113 11.09 -4.70 -8.50
C PHE A 113 12.58 -4.71 -8.16
N GLN A 114 13.30 -3.79 -8.77
CA GLN A 114 14.64 -3.42 -8.29
C GLN A 114 14.49 -2.82 -6.90
N TYR A 115 14.85 -3.61 -5.87
CA TYR A 115 14.68 -3.24 -4.45
C TYR A 115 15.60 -2.10 -3.98
N ASN A 116 16.34 -1.44 -4.86
CA ASN A 116 17.11 -0.26 -4.48
C ASN A 116 16.18 0.94 -4.26
N PRO A 117 16.23 1.59 -3.09
CA PRO A 117 15.47 2.80 -2.85
C PRO A 117 16.11 4.00 -3.56
N PHE A 118 15.31 4.80 -4.24
CA PHE A 118 15.71 5.96 -5.02
C PHE A 118 15.31 7.27 -4.33
N ASP A 119 15.93 8.37 -4.74
CA ASP A 119 15.49 9.70 -4.33
C ASP A 119 14.02 9.93 -4.74
N PRO A 120 13.27 10.75 -4.00
CA PRO A 120 11.93 11.15 -4.42
C PRO A 120 11.93 11.78 -5.81
N ASP A 121 10.91 11.48 -6.62
CA ASP A 121 10.73 12.07 -7.95
C ASP A 121 10.73 13.60 -7.89
N GLU A 122 11.30 14.25 -8.91
CA GLU A 122 11.49 15.70 -8.96
C GLU A 122 10.21 16.51 -8.81
N ARG A 123 9.04 15.94 -9.18
CA ARG A 123 7.73 16.60 -9.09
C ARG A 123 7.31 16.90 -7.65
N TYR A 124 7.80 16.13 -6.68
CA TYR A 124 7.45 16.31 -5.27
C TYR A 124 8.66 16.26 -4.32
N SER A 125 9.88 16.04 -4.84
CA SER A 125 11.11 15.92 -4.04
C SER A 125 11.35 17.12 -3.12
N GLN A 126 10.97 18.32 -3.55
CA GLN A 126 11.13 19.56 -2.78
C GLN A 126 10.37 19.54 -1.42
N TYR A 127 9.35 18.71 -1.28
CA TYR A 127 8.57 18.56 -0.05
C TYR A 127 9.13 17.51 0.91
N TYR A 128 10.08 16.69 0.43
CA TYR A 128 10.60 15.55 1.18
C TYR A 128 11.92 15.89 1.88
N PRO A 129 12.18 15.34 3.08
CA PRO A 129 13.43 15.59 3.78
C PRO A 129 14.60 14.95 3.03
N LYS A 130 15.78 15.58 3.15
CA LYS A 130 17.03 15.03 2.63
C LYS A 130 17.27 13.62 3.18
N GLY A 131 17.59 12.69 2.30
CA GLY A 131 17.84 11.30 2.63
C GLY A 131 16.58 10.41 2.66
N ALA A 132 15.39 10.96 2.42
CA ALA A 132 14.23 10.13 2.12
C ALA A 132 14.47 9.35 0.82
N LYS A 133 14.17 8.05 0.83
CA LYS A 133 14.26 7.18 -0.34
C LYS A 133 12.98 6.38 -0.49
N ILE A 134 12.56 6.17 -1.72
CA ILE A 134 11.29 5.52 -2.08
C ILE A 134 11.56 4.44 -3.13
N MET A 135 10.79 3.37 -3.14
CA MET A 135 10.87 2.35 -4.19
C MET A 135 10.49 2.93 -5.54
N ASN A 136 11.39 2.81 -6.52
CA ASN A 136 11.22 3.42 -7.83
C ASN A 136 9.96 2.96 -8.56
N GLY A 137 9.63 1.67 -8.50
CA GLY A 137 8.44 1.12 -9.15
C GLY A 137 7.14 1.79 -8.68
N PHE A 138 7.02 2.10 -7.38
CA PHE A 138 5.85 2.80 -6.86
C PHE A 138 5.82 4.27 -7.28
N GLN A 139 6.99 4.93 -7.33
CA GLN A 139 7.08 6.30 -7.83
C GLN A 139 6.67 6.41 -9.29
N ILE A 140 7.21 5.54 -10.16
CA ILE A 140 6.87 5.50 -11.59
C ILE A 140 5.37 5.26 -11.78
N ALA A 141 4.79 4.32 -11.04
CA ALA A 141 3.35 4.05 -11.12
C ALA A 141 2.51 5.25 -10.66
N TYR A 142 2.90 5.92 -9.57
CA TYR A 142 2.21 7.11 -9.08
C TYR A 142 2.30 8.28 -10.05
N VAL A 143 3.48 8.55 -10.59
CA VAL A 143 3.73 9.64 -11.54
C VAL A 143 2.84 9.55 -12.79
N LYS A 144 2.50 8.35 -13.24
CA LYS A 144 1.56 8.15 -14.36
C LYS A 144 0.10 8.54 -14.03
N LEU A 145 -0.22 8.72 -12.75
CA LEU A 145 -1.59 8.95 -12.26
C LEU A 145 -1.81 10.34 -11.68
N VAL A 146 -0.77 10.97 -11.15
CA VAL A 146 -0.86 12.16 -10.29
C VAL A 146 -1.61 13.32 -10.92
N ASP A 147 -1.32 13.67 -12.17
CA ASP A 147 -1.93 14.83 -12.84
C ASP A 147 -3.44 14.63 -13.05
N ASP A 148 -3.85 13.40 -13.39
CA ASP A 148 -5.26 13.07 -13.58
C ASP A 148 -6.01 13.04 -12.24
N ILE A 149 -5.38 12.50 -11.18
CA ILE A 149 -5.95 12.50 -9.83
C ILE A 149 -6.19 13.95 -9.37
N PHE A 150 -5.19 14.83 -9.47
CA PHE A 150 -5.32 16.22 -9.04
C PHE A 150 -6.36 17.00 -9.86
N ARG A 151 -6.42 16.76 -11.17
CA ARG A 151 -7.44 17.35 -12.05
C ARG A 151 -8.86 16.91 -11.65
N ALA A 152 -9.05 15.61 -11.41
CA ALA A 152 -10.31 15.06 -10.97
C ALA A 152 -10.70 15.56 -9.57
N LEU A 153 -9.77 15.61 -8.62
CA LEU A 153 -10.00 16.16 -7.28
C LEU A 153 -10.46 17.62 -7.36
N LYS A 154 -9.76 18.46 -8.12
CA LYS A 154 -10.15 19.87 -8.31
C LYS A 154 -11.58 20.01 -8.87
N LYS A 155 -11.91 19.21 -9.89
CA LYS A 155 -13.25 19.20 -10.49
C LYS A 155 -14.30 18.80 -9.46
N TYR A 156 -14.18 17.62 -8.87
CA TYR A 156 -15.25 17.04 -8.07
C TYR A 156 -15.37 17.64 -6.66
N LYS A 157 -14.29 18.17 -6.06
CA LYS A 157 -14.39 18.99 -4.84
C LYS A 157 -15.30 20.20 -5.07
N ASN A 158 -15.14 20.88 -6.19
CA ASN A 158 -15.98 22.04 -6.55
C ASN A 158 -17.41 21.62 -6.87
N GLU A 159 -17.62 20.62 -7.73
CA GLU A 159 -18.96 20.16 -8.14
C GLU A 159 -19.79 19.62 -6.97
N LYS A 160 -19.15 18.97 -6.00
CA LYS A 160 -19.83 18.37 -4.84
C LYS A 160 -19.82 19.28 -3.61
N ASN A 161 -19.16 20.45 -3.67
CA ASN A 161 -18.94 21.32 -2.53
C ASN A 161 -18.36 20.55 -1.32
N GLU A 162 -17.38 19.67 -1.59
CA GLU A 162 -16.77 18.77 -0.60
C GLU A 162 -15.27 19.09 -0.45
N SER A 163 -14.86 19.40 0.76
CA SER A 163 -13.45 19.71 1.06
C SER A 163 -12.63 18.48 1.47
N ARG A 164 -13.28 17.48 2.06
CA ARG A 164 -12.60 16.28 2.56
C ARG A 164 -12.13 15.38 1.40
N VAL A 165 -10.87 14.95 1.44
CA VAL A 165 -10.30 14.01 0.48
C VAL A 165 -9.77 12.80 1.22
N THR A 166 -10.23 11.61 0.83
CA THR A 166 -9.77 10.33 1.35
C THR A 166 -9.04 9.54 0.26
N VAL A 167 -7.88 8.99 0.59
CA VAL A 167 -7.14 8.08 -0.30
C VAL A 167 -7.27 6.65 0.21
N ILE A 168 -7.59 5.74 -0.70
CA ILE A 168 -7.80 4.32 -0.42
C ILE A 168 -6.93 3.50 -1.38
N GLY A 169 -6.31 2.43 -0.90
CA GLY A 169 -5.52 1.55 -1.76
C GLY A 169 -5.38 0.15 -1.21
N HIS A 170 -5.14 -0.80 -2.10
CA HIS A 170 -4.85 -2.19 -1.74
C HIS A 170 -3.58 -2.67 -2.46
N SER A 171 -2.72 -3.44 -1.78
CA SER A 171 -1.53 -4.03 -2.39
C SER A 171 -0.59 -2.95 -2.98
N GLN A 172 -0.15 -3.07 -4.22
CA GLN A 172 0.57 -2.02 -4.95
C GLN A 172 -0.20 -0.69 -4.95
N GLY A 173 -1.53 -0.74 -5.06
CA GLY A 173 -2.39 0.44 -4.96
C GLY A 173 -2.33 1.11 -3.59
N ALA A 174 -2.04 0.37 -2.52
CA ALA A 174 -1.79 0.94 -1.20
C ALA A 174 -0.46 1.70 -1.16
N ALA A 175 0.59 1.18 -1.80
CA ALA A 175 1.88 1.89 -1.92
C ALA A 175 1.74 3.19 -2.72
N ILE A 176 1.08 3.14 -3.87
CA ILE A 176 0.75 4.32 -4.70
C ILE A 176 -0.14 5.28 -3.90
N GLY A 177 -1.12 4.76 -3.16
CA GLY A 177 -2.01 5.51 -2.30
C GLY A 177 -1.28 6.24 -1.17
N LEU A 178 -0.23 5.64 -0.60
CA LEU A 178 0.60 6.32 0.39
C LEU A 178 1.31 7.55 -0.21
N LEU A 179 1.85 7.43 -1.42
CA LEU A 179 2.46 8.55 -2.14
C LEU A 179 1.42 9.62 -2.48
N ALA A 180 0.24 9.21 -2.98
CA ALA A 180 -0.87 10.13 -3.26
C ALA A 180 -1.36 10.85 -2.00
N ALA A 181 -1.48 10.15 -0.87
CA ALA A 181 -1.89 10.74 0.41
C ALA A 181 -0.89 11.79 0.90
N MET A 182 0.42 11.51 0.78
CA MET A 182 1.47 12.48 1.11
C MET A 182 1.41 13.70 0.21
N ASP A 183 1.27 13.51 -1.10
CA ASP A 183 1.26 14.58 -2.08
C ASP A 183 -0.01 15.46 -1.96
N ILE A 184 -1.15 14.84 -1.70
CA ILE A 184 -2.41 15.55 -1.42
C ILE A 184 -2.29 16.41 -0.15
N GLU A 185 -1.72 15.86 0.94
CA GLU A 185 -1.50 16.63 2.17
C GLU A 185 -0.60 17.84 1.95
N LEU A 186 0.44 17.69 1.15
CA LEU A 186 1.49 18.69 0.98
C LEU A 186 1.14 19.76 -0.08
N ARG A 187 0.28 19.43 -1.05
CA ARG A 187 0.07 20.28 -2.23
C ARG A 187 -1.39 20.68 -2.50
N LEU A 188 -2.37 19.95 -1.94
CA LEU A 188 -3.78 20.27 -2.15
C LEU A 188 -4.28 21.18 -1.04
N ASP A 189 -4.96 22.26 -1.42
CA ASP A 189 -5.66 23.11 -0.46
C ASP A 189 -6.72 22.32 0.31
N GLY A 190 -6.69 22.42 1.65
CA GLY A 190 -7.49 21.61 2.56
C GLY A 190 -6.87 20.24 2.90
N GLY A 191 -5.82 19.83 2.19
CA GLY A 191 -5.03 18.62 2.48
C GLY A 191 -5.82 17.31 2.46
N LEU A 192 -5.23 16.30 3.10
CA LEU A 192 -5.81 14.97 3.25
C LEU A 192 -6.79 14.92 4.43
N PHE A 193 -7.98 14.33 4.25
CA PHE A 193 -8.87 14.00 5.37
C PHE A 193 -8.46 12.69 6.05
N ARG A 194 -8.34 11.61 5.28
CA ARG A 194 -7.94 10.26 5.76
C ARG A 194 -7.24 9.46 4.66
N SER A 195 -6.51 8.44 5.06
CA SER A 195 -6.04 7.40 4.14
C SER A 195 -6.31 6.02 4.74
N TYR A 196 -6.87 5.10 3.92
CA TYR A 196 -7.13 3.71 4.27
C TYR A 196 -6.38 2.80 3.31
N LEU A 197 -5.34 2.12 3.81
CA LEU A 197 -4.46 1.29 2.99
C LEU A 197 -4.49 -0.16 3.47
N PHE A 198 -4.78 -1.08 2.58
CA PHE A 198 -4.92 -2.50 2.86
C PHE A 198 -3.79 -3.30 2.23
N GLY A 199 -3.14 -4.20 2.98
CA GLY A 199 -2.03 -5.00 2.48
C GLY A 199 -0.85 -4.15 1.98
N LEU A 200 -0.51 -3.08 2.68
CA LEU A 200 0.52 -2.10 2.29
C LEU A 200 1.92 -2.73 2.31
N PRO A 201 2.67 -2.79 1.20
CA PRO A 201 4.11 -3.12 1.21
C PRO A 201 4.95 -1.98 1.80
N ARG A 202 6.22 -2.24 2.13
CA ARG A 202 7.14 -1.16 2.51
C ARG A 202 7.43 -0.27 1.31
N VAL A 203 7.22 1.03 1.47
CA VAL A 203 7.31 2.00 0.35
C VAL A 203 8.66 2.70 0.29
N GLY A 204 9.29 2.94 1.42
CA GLY A 204 10.55 3.67 1.46
C GLY A 204 11.40 3.36 2.69
N ASN A 205 12.47 4.12 2.84
CA ASN A 205 13.45 3.96 3.91
C ASN A 205 12.96 4.55 5.26
N PRO A 206 13.72 4.37 6.37
CA PRO A 206 13.36 4.91 7.68
C PRO A 206 13.11 6.43 7.69
N THR A 207 13.86 7.18 6.89
CA THR A 207 13.67 8.64 6.75
C THR A 207 12.31 8.96 6.13
N PHE A 208 11.92 8.23 5.08
CA PHE A 208 10.60 8.34 4.47
C PHE A 208 9.49 7.92 5.44
N ALA A 209 9.61 6.76 6.09
CA ALA A 209 8.61 6.27 7.05
C ALA A 209 8.37 7.26 8.21
N SER A 210 9.45 7.82 8.76
CA SER A 210 9.36 8.84 9.80
C SER A 210 8.77 10.16 9.29
N PHE A 211 8.97 10.49 8.03
CA PHE A 211 8.34 11.66 7.41
C PHE A 211 6.83 11.45 7.24
N VAL A 212 6.40 10.27 6.78
CA VAL A 212 4.98 9.90 6.72
C VAL A 212 4.31 10.03 8.08
N ASP A 213 4.93 9.49 9.13
CA ASP A 213 4.38 9.56 10.50
C ASP A 213 4.16 11.01 10.97
N ARG A 214 5.14 11.89 10.73
CA ARG A 214 5.02 13.31 11.12
C ARG A 214 3.99 14.08 10.31
N THR A 215 3.83 13.74 9.04
CA THR A 215 2.98 14.51 8.11
C THR A 215 1.52 14.03 8.16
N ILE A 216 1.30 12.73 8.01
CA ILE A 216 -0.04 12.14 7.91
C ILE A 216 -0.33 11.02 8.93
N GLY A 217 0.57 10.71 9.86
CA GLY A 217 0.41 9.57 10.78
C GLY A 217 -0.92 9.56 11.53
N HIS A 218 -1.43 10.73 11.93
CA HIS A 218 -2.73 10.88 12.57
C HIS A 218 -3.93 10.70 11.62
N LYS A 219 -3.72 10.79 10.29
CA LYS A 219 -4.71 10.60 9.23
C LYS A 219 -4.60 9.23 8.58
N LEU A 220 -3.44 8.57 8.67
CA LEU A 220 -3.17 7.28 8.07
C LEU A 220 -3.81 6.13 8.87
N ARG A 221 -4.49 5.25 8.17
CA ARG A 221 -5.02 3.99 8.65
C ARG A 221 -4.58 2.91 7.68
N TRP A 222 -3.87 1.90 8.16
CA TRP A 222 -3.50 0.79 7.29
C TRP A 222 -3.61 -0.55 8.02
N ALA A 223 -3.92 -1.58 7.26
CA ALA A 223 -4.25 -2.88 7.82
C ALA A 223 -3.57 -4.02 7.08
N ILE A 224 -3.27 -5.08 7.84
CA ILE A 224 -2.73 -6.35 7.39
C ILE A 224 -3.72 -7.43 7.73
N ASN A 225 -4.03 -8.33 6.81
CA ASN A 225 -4.92 -9.46 7.05
C ASN A 225 -4.11 -10.76 7.21
N GLY A 226 -4.35 -11.49 8.29
CA GLY A 226 -3.78 -12.79 8.53
C GLY A 226 -2.26 -12.88 8.35
N ARG A 227 -1.85 -13.79 7.48
CA ARG A 227 -0.45 -14.04 7.09
C ARG A 227 -0.13 -13.46 5.71
N ASP A 228 -0.72 -12.33 5.38
CA ASP A 228 -0.40 -11.60 4.16
C ASP A 228 1.11 -11.33 4.08
N TRP A 229 1.73 -11.80 3.00
CA TRP A 229 3.17 -11.66 2.79
C TRP A 229 3.56 -10.30 2.20
N VAL A 230 2.63 -9.60 1.51
CA VAL A 230 2.92 -8.34 0.82
C VAL A 230 3.47 -7.27 1.76
N PRO A 231 2.93 -7.07 2.98
CA PRO A 231 3.52 -6.14 3.93
C PRO A 231 4.91 -6.54 4.45
N THR A 232 5.37 -7.75 4.18
CA THR A 232 6.73 -8.18 4.58
C THR A 232 7.81 -7.80 3.57
N VAL A 233 7.43 -7.30 2.40
CA VAL A 233 8.34 -6.93 1.31
C VAL A 233 8.25 -5.42 0.99
N PRO A 234 9.36 -4.83 0.49
CA PRO A 234 10.72 -5.33 0.54
C PRO A 234 11.21 -5.62 1.95
N ILE A 235 12.12 -6.58 2.10
CA ILE A 235 12.65 -6.92 3.42
C ILE A 235 13.58 -5.83 3.96
N HIS A 236 13.71 -5.73 5.26
CA HIS A 236 14.49 -4.69 5.95
C HIS A 236 15.95 -4.57 5.51
N ILE A 237 16.58 -5.69 5.10
CA ILE A 237 17.97 -5.68 4.67
C ILE A 237 18.23 -4.74 3.49
N TYR A 238 17.20 -4.44 2.71
CA TYR A 238 17.28 -3.45 1.62
C TYR A 238 17.00 -2.01 2.09
N GLY A 239 16.97 -1.77 3.39
CA GLY A 239 16.78 -0.44 3.96
C GLY A 239 15.36 0.09 3.94
N TYR A 240 14.34 -0.76 3.82
CA TYR A 240 12.93 -0.38 3.83
C TYR A 240 12.31 -0.46 5.22
N GLN A 241 11.32 0.41 5.47
CA GLN A 241 10.60 0.48 6.75
C GLN A 241 9.16 0.96 6.54
N HIS A 242 8.23 0.40 7.33
CA HIS A 242 6.86 0.86 7.40
C HIS A 242 6.66 2.11 8.25
N PRO A 243 5.66 2.95 7.92
CA PRO A 243 5.14 3.93 8.87
C PRO A 243 4.48 3.24 10.06
N SER A 244 4.19 4.01 11.11
CA SER A 244 3.65 3.53 12.37
C SER A 244 2.20 3.04 12.29
N ASN A 245 1.77 2.29 13.32
CA ASN A 245 0.36 2.11 13.70
C ASN A 245 -0.49 1.29 12.72
N TYR A 246 -0.03 0.08 12.37
CA TYR A 246 -0.87 -0.81 11.57
C TYR A 246 -1.93 -1.53 12.43
N ILE A 247 -3.05 -1.85 11.79
CA ILE A 247 -4.06 -2.76 12.33
C ILE A 247 -3.79 -4.15 11.78
N TRP A 248 -3.71 -5.15 12.65
CA TRP A 248 -3.59 -6.55 12.25
C TRP A 248 -4.88 -7.30 12.50
N ILE A 249 -5.43 -7.88 11.45
CA ILE A 249 -6.59 -8.78 11.48
C ILE A 249 -6.04 -10.20 11.66
N TYR A 250 -6.09 -10.75 12.87
CA TYR A 250 -5.54 -12.08 13.13
C TYR A 250 -6.38 -12.90 14.12
N PRO A 251 -6.78 -14.14 13.75
CA PRO A 251 -6.56 -14.84 12.47
C PRO A 251 -7.09 -14.07 11.24
N GLY A 252 -6.58 -14.41 10.04
CA GLY A 252 -7.04 -13.80 8.80
C GLY A 252 -8.55 -13.93 8.62
N ASN A 253 -9.17 -12.95 7.99
CA ASN A 253 -10.62 -12.88 7.73
C ASN A 253 -11.51 -12.85 8.99
N SER A 254 -10.95 -12.53 10.15
CA SER A 254 -11.70 -12.47 11.43
C SER A 254 -12.10 -11.05 11.80
N THR A 255 -12.87 -10.94 12.87
CA THR A 255 -13.23 -9.66 13.52
C THR A 255 -12.30 -9.32 14.68
N ASN A 256 -11.18 -10.02 14.83
CA ASN A 256 -10.17 -9.71 15.83
C ASN A 256 -9.15 -8.74 15.27
N TRP A 257 -9.34 -7.46 15.55
CA TRP A 257 -8.53 -6.35 15.07
C TRP A 257 -7.75 -5.74 16.22
N LYS A 258 -6.42 -5.71 16.11
CA LYS A 258 -5.55 -5.07 17.09
C LYS A 258 -4.68 -4.01 16.41
N LEU A 259 -4.52 -2.87 17.07
CA LEU A 259 -3.59 -1.83 16.65
C LEU A 259 -2.22 -2.13 17.22
N TYR A 260 -1.20 -2.09 16.37
CA TYR A 260 0.21 -2.28 16.71
C TYR A 260 0.94 -0.94 16.64
N PRO A 261 1.19 -0.28 17.79
CA PRO A 261 1.75 1.06 17.81
C PRO A 261 3.21 1.11 17.38
N GLY A 262 3.59 2.23 16.76
CA GLY A 262 4.95 2.47 16.29
C GLY A 262 5.33 1.73 15.02
N GLN A 263 6.55 1.99 14.56
CA GLN A 263 7.09 1.39 13.34
C GLN A 263 7.58 -0.03 13.60
N GLU A 264 7.34 -0.96 12.66
CA GLU A 264 7.85 -2.35 12.68
C GLU A 264 7.67 -3.03 14.05
N ASN A 265 6.46 -2.98 14.60
CA ASN A 265 6.17 -3.48 15.94
C ASN A 265 6.52 -4.98 16.06
N VAL A 266 7.36 -5.31 17.05
CA VAL A 266 7.92 -6.67 17.21
C VAL A 266 6.89 -7.70 17.67
N HIS A 267 5.74 -7.29 18.20
CA HIS A 267 4.68 -8.20 18.66
C HIS A 267 3.70 -8.62 17.56
N GLY A 268 3.85 -8.07 16.33
CA GLY A 268 2.91 -8.27 15.23
C GLY A 268 3.42 -9.19 14.12
N VAL A 269 3.17 -8.81 12.89
CA VAL A 269 3.49 -9.58 11.67
C VAL A 269 4.91 -10.16 11.63
N PRO A 270 5.97 -9.52 12.15
CA PRO A 270 7.30 -10.12 12.18
C PRO A 270 7.39 -11.43 12.97
N THR A 271 6.44 -11.69 13.88
CA THR A 271 6.43 -12.90 14.75
C THR A 271 5.87 -14.13 14.03
N VAL A 272 5.19 -13.96 12.91
CA VAL A 272 4.56 -15.05 12.19
C VAL A 272 5.54 -15.61 11.17
N PRO A 273 5.74 -16.96 11.11
CA PRO A 273 6.54 -17.58 10.06
C PRO A 273 6.06 -17.09 8.67
N ARG A 274 7.02 -16.79 7.80
CA ARG A 274 6.76 -16.34 6.42
C ARG A 274 6.14 -17.48 5.59
N VAL A 275 4.91 -17.80 5.87
CA VAL A 275 4.10 -18.67 5.02
C VAL A 275 3.37 -17.75 4.07
N PHE A 276 3.77 -17.76 2.81
CA PHE A 276 3.11 -17.01 1.76
C PHE A 276 1.67 -17.48 1.63
N ASN A 277 0.74 -16.65 2.04
CA ASN A 277 -0.68 -16.90 1.87
C ASN A 277 -1.30 -15.78 1.02
N ASN A 278 -1.51 -16.07 -0.26
CA ASN A 278 -2.18 -15.13 -1.17
C ASN A 278 -3.65 -14.92 -0.79
N ASN A 279 -4.29 -15.92 -0.17
CA ASN A 279 -5.70 -15.82 0.23
C ASN A 279 -5.90 -14.79 1.35
N ASP A 280 -4.90 -14.61 2.23
CA ASP A 280 -4.96 -13.57 3.24
C ASP A 280 -4.73 -12.18 2.63
N HIS A 281 -3.91 -12.08 1.57
CA HIS A 281 -3.73 -10.82 0.83
C HIS A 281 -5.01 -10.38 0.11
N GLN A 282 -5.70 -11.33 -0.50
CA GLN A 282 -6.98 -11.14 -1.20
C GLN A 282 -8.15 -11.62 -0.31
N GLY A 283 -8.21 -11.13 0.92
CA GLY A 283 -9.11 -11.64 1.94
C GLY A 283 -10.17 -10.64 2.41
N ILE A 284 -10.77 -10.96 3.53
CA ILE A 284 -11.81 -10.12 4.15
C ILE A 284 -11.15 -9.08 5.06
N TYR A 285 -11.27 -7.83 4.68
CA TYR A 285 -10.87 -6.68 5.47
C TYR A 285 -12.13 -5.96 5.99
N PHE A 286 -12.31 -5.91 7.30
CA PHE A 286 -13.40 -5.18 7.93
C PHE A 286 -14.78 -5.49 7.28
N HIS A 287 -15.15 -6.78 7.25
CA HIS A 287 -16.39 -7.29 6.67
C HIS A 287 -16.52 -7.17 5.15
N THR A 288 -15.46 -6.86 4.42
CA THR A 288 -15.50 -6.72 2.97
C THR A 288 -14.37 -7.49 2.30
N GLN A 289 -14.69 -8.30 1.31
CA GLN A 289 -13.70 -8.99 0.48
C GLN A 289 -12.93 -7.97 -0.37
N ILE A 290 -11.59 -8.02 -0.37
CA ILE A 290 -10.73 -7.22 -1.24
C ILE A 290 -9.84 -8.12 -2.07
N GLY A 291 -9.64 -7.74 -3.33
CA GLY A 291 -8.71 -8.37 -4.26
C GLY A 291 -9.29 -9.52 -5.06
N GLY A 292 -8.64 -9.77 -6.21
CA GLY A 292 -9.04 -10.82 -7.14
C GLY A 292 -10.18 -10.46 -8.08
N VAL A 293 -10.13 -11.03 -9.29
CA VAL A 293 -11.21 -10.93 -10.29
C VAL A 293 -12.44 -11.74 -9.89
N ASP A 294 -12.29 -12.68 -8.94
CA ASP A 294 -13.36 -13.53 -8.42
C ASP A 294 -14.11 -12.90 -7.24
N GLY A 295 -13.70 -11.68 -6.83
CA GLY A 295 -14.43 -10.89 -5.84
C GLY A 295 -15.80 -10.46 -6.38
N GLU A 296 -16.73 -10.16 -5.45
CA GLU A 296 -18.06 -9.70 -5.83
C GLU A 296 -18.00 -8.44 -6.69
N CYS A 297 -18.65 -8.49 -7.85
CA CYS A 297 -18.75 -7.38 -8.79
C CYS A 297 -20.22 -7.15 -9.21
N PRO A 298 -20.81 -5.98 -8.93
CA PRO A 298 -20.21 -4.85 -8.19
C PRO A 298 -19.91 -5.22 -6.73
N ALA A 299 -18.92 -4.52 -6.16
CA ALA A 299 -18.51 -4.75 -4.78
C ALA A 299 -19.68 -4.61 -3.79
N ARG A 300 -19.70 -5.47 -2.78
CA ARG A 300 -20.67 -5.39 -1.68
C ARG A 300 -19.98 -4.92 -0.41
N VAL A 301 -20.34 -3.74 0.04
CA VAL A 301 -19.80 -3.14 1.26
C VAL A 301 -20.34 -3.88 2.48
N GLY A 302 -19.46 -4.45 3.31
CA GLY A 302 -19.87 -5.10 4.56
C GLY A 302 -20.65 -6.39 4.42
N ALA A 303 -20.44 -7.17 3.35
CA ALA A 303 -21.22 -8.37 3.05
C ALA A 303 -20.71 -9.65 3.76
N HIS A 304 -19.65 -9.57 4.59
CA HIS A 304 -19.01 -10.72 5.24
C HIS A 304 -18.89 -10.57 6.76
#